data_0be153e049f6a9fde931b7fa2cc1964f
#
_entry.id   0be153e049f6a9fde931b7fa2cc1964f
#
_cell.length_a   1.000
_cell.length_b   1.000
_cell.length_c   1.000
_cell.angle_alpha   90.00
_cell.angle_beta   90.00
_cell.angle_gamma   90.00
#
_symmetry.space_group_name_H-M   'P 1'
#
loop_
_entity.id
_entity.type
_entity.pdbx_description
1 polymer ?
#
loop_
_entity_poly.entity_id
_entity_poly.type
_entity_poly.pdbx_seq_one_letter_code
_entity_poly.pdbx_strand_id
1 'polypeptide(L)'
;MSQNQIIEGPAVRLFNHPNGPVPAPKWNLGLDLGERQDHSALVINDIEWQSLGRCYTTYAYKFAPILTVRSMERFPLSTGYQNIPLIIAERVRQINEHQSKRTPHVPAKIELVVDAGGPGTPVVEMLRAMAPENLTITPVMITSGTGESRLKGGYHGVPRRDLVTRLIQMIATGCLQCPASMPNALTWHNELLSLSRTNTHPGESGEHDDLTMAAALAAWAATREAPELSPAAATKKTKYGFIDKPIF
;
A
#
# COMPACT_ATOMS: atom_id res chain seq x y z
N MET A 1 12.56 -22.76 -5.64
CA MET A 1 12.40 -21.40 -5.08
C MET A 1 11.75 -20.55 -6.16
N SER A 2 10.44 -20.30 -6.03
CA SER A 2 9.70 -19.45 -6.98
C SER A 2 10.17 -18.01 -6.76
N GLN A 3 10.81 -17.43 -7.78
CA GLN A 3 11.14 -16.00 -7.75
C GLN A 3 9.84 -15.21 -7.90
N ASN A 4 9.28 -14.73 -6.79
CA ASN A 4 8.21 -13.75 -6.82
C ASN A 4 8.80 -12.43 -7.36
N GLN A 5 8.67 -12.24 -8.66
CA GLN A 5 9.08 -11.00 -9.32
C GLN A 5 7.94 -9.97 -9.22
N ILE A 6 8.30 -8.70 -9.09
CA ILE A 6 7.33 -7.60 -9.25
C ILE A 6 6.81 -7.65 -10.68
N ILE A 7 5.49 -7.78 -10.84
CA ILE A 7 4.85 -7.89 -12.16
C ILE A 7 4.90 -6.53 -12.85
N GLU A 8 5.47 -6.50 -14.05
CA GLU A 8 5.38 -5.36 -14.94
C GLU A 8 3.96 -5.27 -15.50
N GLY A 9 3.21 -4.28 -15.05
CA GLY A 9 1.91 -3.95 -15.64
C GLY A 9 2.08 -3.04 -16.86
N PRO A 10 1.00 -2.79 -17.61
CA PRO A 10 1.04 -1.86 -18.74
C PRO A 10 1.63 -0.53 -18.28
N ALA A 11 2.51 0.04 -19.12
CA ALA A 11 3.14 1.32 -18.85
C ALA A 11 2.08 2.35 -18.47
N VAL A 12 2.14 2.79 -17.21
CA VAL A 12 1.18 3.76 -16.71
C VAL A 12 1.47 5.06 -17.41
N ARG A 13 0.49 5.57 -18.13
CA ARG A 13 0.55 6.89 -18.74
C ARG A 13 0.64 7.90 -17.59
N LEU A 14 1.76 8.60 -17.46
CA LEU A 14 1.83 9.83 -16.71
C LEU A 14 0.81 10.77 -17.33
N PHE A 15 -0.32 10.92 -16.69
CA PHE A 15 -1.33 11.85 -17.14
C PHE A 15 -0.77 13.26 -16.89
N ASN A 16 -0.30 13.91 -17.94
CA ASN A 16 -0.32 15.36 -18.01
C ASN A 16 -1.79 15.77 -17.94
N HIS A 17 -2.29 15.89 -16.72
CA HIS A 17 -3.64 16.40 -16.55
C HIS A 17 -3.59 17.89 -16.92
N PRO A 18 -4.45 18.38 -17.83
CA PRO A 18 -4.46 19.79 -18.22
C PRO A 18 -4.68 20.74 -17.04
N ASN A 19 -4.94 20.22 -15.85
CA ASN A 19 -5.35 20.95 -14.67
C ASN A 19 -4.29 21.04 -13.55
N GLY A 20 -3.02 20.74 -13.80
CA GLY A 20 -1.96 21.02 -12.84
C GLY A 20 -1.02 19.85 -12.52
N PRO A 21 -0.03 20.08 -11.64
CA PRO A 21 0.98 19.10 -11.29
C PRO A 21 0.36 17.89 -10.58
N VAL A 22 0.81 16.71 -10.94
CA VAL A 22 0.43 15.45 -10.29
C VAL A 22 1.52 15.09 -9.27
N PRO A 23 1.18 14.63 -8.06
CA PRO A 23 2.15 14.18 -7.08
C PRO A 23 3.03 13.05 -7.63
N ALA A 24 4.27 12.95 -7.13
CA ALA A 24 5.17 11.87 -7.53
C ALA A 24 4.56 10.50 -7.18
N PRO A 25 4.78 9.48 -8.03
CA PRO A 25 4.40 8.12 -7.74
C PRO A 25 4.98 7.65 -6.39
N LYS A 26 4.23 6.83 -5.68
CA LYS A 26 4.60 6.28 -4.37
C LYS A 26 4.39 4.77 -4.40
N TRP A 27 5.23 4.05 -3.68
CA TRP A 27 5.03 2.63 -3.42
C TRP A 27 4.50 2.42 -2.02
N ASN A 28 3.62 1.47 -1.89
CA ASN A 28 2.97 1.18 -0.63
C ASN A 28 2.93 -0.33 -0.42
N LEU A 29 3.38 -0.75 0.74
CA LEU A 29 3.47 -2.13 1.16
C LEU A 29 2.57 -2.34 2.37
N GLY A 30 1.68 -3.32 2.34
CA GLY A 30 0.94 -3.77 3.50
C GLY A 30 1.49 -5.12 3.96
N LEU A 31 1.87 -5.22 5.22
CA LEU A 31 2.39 -6.43 5.84
C LEU A 31 1.49 -6.83 6.99
N ASP A 32 0.86 -7.97 6.86
CA ASP A 32 0.14 -8.67 7.93
C ASP A 32 1.03 -9.74 8.51
N LEU A 33 1.19 -9.76 9.83
CA LEU A 33 2.07 -10.69 10.53
C LEU A 33 1.24 -11.82 11.15
N GLY A 34 1.27 -12.99 10.53
CA GLY A 34 0.62 -14.17 11.04
C GLY A 34 1.23 -14.67 12.36
N GLU A 35 0.40 -15.15 13.27
CA GLU A 35 0.83 -15.87 14.45
C GLU A 35 1.13 -17.35 14.10
N ARG A 36 1.62 -18.13 15.05
CA ARG A 36 2.20 -19.49 14.91
C ARG A 36 1.59 -20.42 13.87
N GLN A 37 0.30 -20.31 13.56
CA GLN A 37 -0.43 -21.16 12.60
C GLN A 37 -0.97 -20.39 11.41
N ASP A 38 -0.76 -19.06 11.39
CA ASP A 38 -1.21 -18.18 10.32
C ASP A 38 -0.05 -17.71 9.46
N HIS A 39 -0.30 -17.50 8.19
CA HIS A 39 0.70 -17.00 7.28
C HIS A 39 0.91 -15.50 7.50
N SER A 40 2.15 -15.05 7.48
CA SER A 40 2.39 -13.64 7.21
C SER A 40 2.19 -13.37 5.73
N ALA A 41 1.61 -12.21 5.40
CA ALA A 41 1.32 -11.83 4.03
C ALA A 41 1.83 -10.42 3.71
N LEU A 42 2.29 -10.23 2.48
CA LEU A 42 2.78 -8.96 1.95
C LEU A 42 2.07 -8.63 0.64
N VAL A 43 1.51 -7.43 0.57
CA VAL A 43 0.96 -6.87 -0.66
C VAL A 43 1.72 -5.61 -1.02
N ILE A 44 2.22 -5.52 -2.26
CA ILE A 44 2.98 -4.39 -2.78
C ILE A 44 2.16 -3.69 -3.86
N ASN A 45 1.93 -2.40 -3.69
CA ASN A 45 1.20 -1.57 -4.64
C ASN A 45 2.07 -0.43 -5.17
N ASP A 46 1.88 -0.12 -6.44
CA ASP A 46 2.27 1.12 -7.07
C ASP A 46 1.10 2.10 -6.94
N ILE A 47 1.34 3.30 -6.46
CA ILE A 47 0.31 4.33 -6.27
C ILE A 47 0.52 5.43 -7.29
N GLU A 48 -0.52 5.68 -8.08
CA GLU A 48 -0.66 6.84 -8.92
C GLU A 48 -1.77 7.75 -8.41
N TRP A 49 -1.74 9.00 -8.84
CA TRP A 49 -2.68 9.99 -8.36
C TRP A 49 -3.59 10.46 -9.49
N GLN A 50 -4.88 10.23 -9.33
CA GLN A 50 -5.90 10.78 -10.22
C GLN A 50 -6.30 12.17 -9.73
N SER A 51 -6.22 13.17 -10.59
CA SER A 51 -6.71 14.52 -10.26
C SER A 51 -8.23 14.54 -10.15
N LEU A 52 -8.73 15.06 -9.04
CA LEU A 52 -10.15 15.32 -8.80
C LEU A 52 -10.54 16.78 -9.10
N GLY A 53 -9.60 17.57 -9.64
CA GLY A 53 -9.81 18.98 -9.90
C GLY A 53 -9.45 19.88 -8.73
N ARG A 54 -9.89 21.14 -8.79
CA ARG A 54 -9.64 22.16 -7.74
C ARG A 54 -10.80 22.23 -6.75
N CYS A 55 -10.45 22.41 -5.48
CA CYS A 55 -11.43 22.78 -4.47
C CYS A 55 -11.87 24.24 -4.70
N TYR A 56 -13.16 24.50 -4.80
CA TYR A 56 -13.70 25.86 -5.03
C TYR A 56 -13.43 26.83 -3.87
N THR A 57 -13.22 26.32 -2.66
CA THR A 57 -12.97 27.14 -1.47
C THR A 57 -11.49 27.45 -1.26
N THR A 58 -10.61 26.44 -1.40
CA THR A 58 -9.17 26.59 -1.12
C THR A 58 -8.33 26.75 -2.39
N TYR A 59 -8.94 26.52 -3.55
CA TYR A 59 -8.26 26.43 -4.85
C TYR A 59 -7.14 25.40 -4.92
N ALA A 60 -7.01 24.54 -3.89
CA ALA A 60 -6.06 23.44 -3.88
C ALA A 60 -6.49 22.33 -4.83
N TYR A 61 -5.52 21.72 -5.49
CA TYR A 61 -5.76 20.52 -6.29
C TYR A 61 -5.94 19.32 -5.36
N LYS A 62 -6.99 18.53 -5.59
CA LYS A 62 -7.30 17.31 -4.89
C LYS A 62 -6.98 16.10 -5.75
N PHE A 63 -6.53 15.04 -5.11
CA PHE A 63 -6.14 13.80 -5.77
C PHE A 63 -6.74 12.60 -5.06
N ALA A 64 -7.07 11.56 -5.83
CA ALA A 64 -7.40 10.24 -5.32
C ALA A 64 -6.28 9.25 -5.67
N PRO A 65 -5.93 8.32 -4.78
CA PRO A 65 -4.96 7.28 -5.09
C PRO A 65 -5.57 6.22 -5.99
N ILE A 66 -4.82 5.79 -7.00
CA ILE A 66 -5.08 4.58 -7.77
C ILE A 66 -3.96 3.59 -7.44
N LEU A 67 -4.32 2.48 -6.81
CA LEU A 67 -3.41 1.42 -6.43
C LEU A 67 -3.41 0.32 -7.47
N THR A 68 -2.24 -0.04 -7.96
CA THR A 68 -2.05 -1.24 -8.79
C THR A 68 -1.23 -2.25 -8.02
N VAL A 69 -1.80 -3.43 -7.75
CA VAL A 69 -1.09 -4.53 -7.09
C VAL A 69 0.04 -5.02 -8.00
N ARG A 70 1.26 -5.01 -7.50
CA ARG A 70 2.48 -5.44 -8.21
C ARG A 70 3.05 -6.74 -7.68
N SER A 71 2.79 -7.07 -6.42
CA SER A 71 3.14 -8.34 -5.80
C SER A 71 2.15 -8.66 -4.69
N MET A 72 1.90 -9.95 -4.51
CA MET A 72 1.03 -10.49 -3.47
C MET A 72 1.60 -11.81 -3.01
N GLU A 73 2.02 -11.89 -1.76
CA GLU A 73 2.79 -13.00 -1.23
C GLU A 73 2.24 -13.47 0.11
N ARG A 74 2.10 -14.78 0.25
CA ARG A 74 2.00 -15.45 1.54
C ARG A 74 3.35 -16.07 1.87
N PHE A 75 3.89 -15.79 3.04
CA PHE A 75 5.13 -16.40 3.47
C PHE A 75 4.87 -17.82 4.01
N PRO A 76 5.80 -18.76 3.81
CA PRO A 76 5.70 -20.07 4.43
C PRO A 76 5.53 -19.97 5.95
N LEU A 77 4.75 -20.85 6.57
CA LEU A 77 4.55 -20.90 8.04
C LEU A 77 5.86 -21.03 8.83
N SER A 78 6.90 -21.58 8.19
CA SER A 78 8.24 -21.69 8.76
C SER A 78 9.06 -20.39 8.70
N THR A 79 8.51 -19.31 8.16
CA THR A 79 9.22 -18.03 8.06
C THR A 79 9.32 -17.39 9.44
N GLY A 80 10.51 -17.43 10.03
CA GLY A 80 10.75 -16.78 11.32
C GLY A 80 10.70 -15.25 11.20
N TYR A 81 10.19 -14.58 12.23
CA TYR A 81 10.05 -13.12 12.23
C TYR A 81 11.37 -12.38 12.01
N GLN A 82 12.51 -12.97 12.41
CA GLN A 82 13.84 -12.42 12.16
C GLN A 82 14.19 -12.34 10.67
N ASN A 83 13.49 -13.08 9.80
CA ASN A 83 13.71 -13.06 8.36
C ASN A 83 12.86 -12.00 7.65
N ILE A 84 11.80 -11.49 8.29
CA ILE A 84 10.89 -10.50 7.70
C ILE A 84 11.64 -9.23 7.26
N PRO A 85 12.52 -8.62 8.08
CA PRO A 85 13.28 -7.44 7.65
C PRO A 85 14.15 -7.68 6.42
N LEU A 86 14.75 -8.87 6.29
CA LEU A 86 15.54 -9.23 5.11
C LEU A 86 14.68 -9.37 3.85
N ILE A 87 13.51 -9.98 3.98
CA ILE A 87 12.53 -10.08 2.88
C ILE A 87 12.10 -8.68 2.44
N ILE A 88 11.74 -7.80 3.38
CA ILE A 88 11.32 -6.43 3.08
C ILE A 88 12.46 -5.65 2.42
N ALA A 89 13.69 -5.75 2.92
CA ALA A 89 14.86 -5.09 2.32
C ALA A 89 15.06 -5.53 0.85
N GLU A 90 14.91 -6.82 0.56
CA GLU A 90 14.98 -7.33 -0.82
C GLU A 90 13.84 -6.79 -1.70
N ARG A 91 12.61 -6.69 -1.19
CA ARG A 91 11.49 -6.09 -1.95
C ARG A 91 11.71 -4.60 -2.21
N VAL A 92 12.23 -3.86 -1.23
CA VAL A 92 12.62 -2.45 -1.42
C VAL A 92 13.70 -2.30 -2.48
N ARG A 93 14.70 -3.18 -2.51
CA ARG A 93 15.73 -3.20 -3.55
C ARG A 93 15.12 -3.41 -4.95
N GLN A 94 14.21 -4.37 -5.10
CA GLN A 94 13.50 -4.65 -6.36
C GLN A 94 12.64 -3.47 -6.82
N ILE A 95 11.94 -2.81 -5.88
CA ILE A 95 11.17 -1.60 -6.16
C ILE A 95 12.09 -0.49 -6.68
N ASN A 96 13.23 -0.27 -6.03
CA ASN A 96 14.20 0.75 -6.45
C ASN A 96 14.75 0.46 -7.85
N GLU A 97 15.04 -0.78 -8.17
CA GLU A 97 15.47 -1.19 -9.51
C GLU A 97 14.38 -0.98 -10.56
N HIS A 98 13.15 -1.35 -10.25
CA HIS A 98 12.01 -1.12 -11.13
C HIS A 98 11.77 0.38 -11.35
N GLN A 99 11.78 1.17 -10.28
CA GLN A 99 11.58 2.61 -10.33
C GLN A 99 12.67 3.31 -11.15
N SER A 100 13.94 2.92 -10.98
CA SER A 100 15.06 3.52 -11.70
C SER A 100 15.01 3.27 -13.21
N LYS A 101 14.47 2.13 -13.64
CA LYS A 101 14.22 1.84 -15.06
C LYS A 101 13.08 2.68 -15.63
N ARG A 102 12.04 2.91 -14.82
CA ARG A 102 10.82 3.61 -15.24
C ARG A 102 10.99 5.13 -15.22
N THR A 103 11.62 5.65 -14.17
CA THR A 103 11.87 7.09 -13.97
C THR A 103 13.24 7.31 -13.34
N PRO A 104 14.33 7.35 -14.15
CA PRO A 104 15.71 7.32 -13.65
C PRO A 104 16.10 8.43 -12.68
N HIS A 105 15.37 9.55 -12.67
CA HIS A 105 15.69 10.73 -11.85
C HIS A 105 14.72 10.93 -10.66
N VAL A 106 13.79 10.01 -10.46
CA VAL A 106 12.79 10.11 -9.38
C VAL A 106 13.00 8.93 -8.42
N PRO A 107 13.55 9.16 -7.22
CA PRO A 107 13.73 8.10 -6.25
C PRO A 107 12.36 7.54 -5.81
N ALA A 108 12.30 6.22 -5.60
CA ALA A 108 11.12 5.59 -5.06
C ALA A 108 10.84 6.12 -3.65
N LYS A 109 9.61 6.55 -3.40
CA LYS A 109 9.09 6.77 -2.05
C LYS A 109 8.30 5.55 -1.66
N ILE A 110 8.71 4.90 -0.59
CA ILE A 110 8.16 3.62 -0.17
C ILE A 110 7.60 3.76 1.24
N GLU A 111 6.38 3.31 1.46
CA GLU A 111 5.78 3.19 2.78
C GLU A 111 5.42 1.74 3.06
N LEU A 112 5.91 1.20 4.17
CA LEU A 112 5.52 -0.11 4.71
C LEU A 112 4.55 0.12 5.87
N VAL A 113 3.34 -0.38 5.71
CA VAL A 113 2.32 -0.42 6.76
C VAL A 113 2.28 -1.82 7.30
N VAL A 114 2.56 -1.97 8.59
CA VAL A 114 2.70 -3.28 9.22
C VAL A 114 1.74 -3.44 10.39
N ASP A 115 1.06 -4.60 10.47
CA ASP A 115 0.35 -4.94 11.69
C ASP A 115 1.34 -5.13 12.84
N ALA A 116 1.19 -4.31 13.85
CA ALA A 116 2.02 -4.31 15.05
C ALA A 116 1.33 -4.99 16.25
N GLY A 117 0.21 -5.67 16.01
CA GLY A 117 -0.48 -6.51 17.00
C GLY A 117 0.36 -7.73 17.37
N GLY A 118 0.06 -8.37 18.50
CA GLY A 118 0.73 -9.59 18.93
C GLY A 118 2.26 -9.50 18.85
N PRO A 119 2.91 -10.34 18.02
CA PRO A 119 4.36 -10.34 17.82
C PRO A 119 4.89 -9.16 16.99
N GLY A 120 4.03 -8.27 16.50
CA GLY A 120 4.40 -7.22 15.55
C GLY A 120 5.32 -6.15 16.13
N THR A 121 5.21 -5.81 17.42
CA THR A 121 6.06 -4.77 18.01
C THR A 121 7.56 -5.08 17.90
N PRO A 122 8.08 -6.24 18.26
CA PRO A 122 9.49 -6.61 18.03
C PRO A 122 9.89 -6.58 16.55
N VAL A 123 9.00 -7.00 15.65
CA VAL A 123 9.25 -6.98 14.21
C VAL A 123 9.38 -5.55 13.70
N VAL A 124 8.54 -4.62 14.17
CA VAL A 124 8.64 -3.19 13.85
C VAL A 124 10.00 -2.62 14.25
N GLU A 125 10.51 -2.96 15.42
CA GLU A 125 11.83 -2.48 15.86
C GLU A 125 12.97 -3.04 14.99
N MET A 126 12.90 -4.32 14.61
CA MET A 126 13.85 -4.92 13.67
C MET A 126 13.78 -4.26 12.28
N LEU A 127 12.57 -3.99 11.79
CA LEU A 127 12.36 -3.28 10.53
C LEU A 127 12.95 -1.87 10.57
N ARG A 128 12.72 -1.11 11.65
CA ARG A 128 13.27 0.24 11.83
C ARG A 128 14.79 0.25 11.87
N ALA A 129 15.39 -0.74 12.50
CA ALA A 129 16.85 -0.86 12.58
C ALA A 129 17.52 -1.13 11.21
N MET A 130 16.79 -1.73 10.28
CA MET A 130 17.29 -2.12 8.95
C MET A 130 16.71 -1.28 7.80
N ALA A 131 15.83 -0.33 8.09
CA ALA A 131 15.12 0.44 7.06
C ALA A 131 16.09 1.31 6.24
N PRO A 132 16.08 1.22 4.91
CA PRO A 132 16.77 2.18 4.07
C PRO A 132 16.08 3.56 4.13
N GLU A 133 16.82 4.62 3.81
CA GLU A 133 16.35 6.02 3.94
C GLU A 133 15.05 6.33 3.20
N ASN A 134 14.79 5.64 2.10
CA ASN A 134 13.58 5.85 1.29
C ASN A 134 12.39 4.99 1.72
N LEU A 135 12.50 4.23 2.82
CA LEU A 135 11.45 3.42 3.42
C LEU A 135 10.91 4.07 4.70
N THR A 136 9.64 4.43 4.69
CA THR A 136 8.90 4.85 5.88
C THR A 136 8.14 3.67 6.45
N ILE A 137 8.22 3.44 7.78
CA ILE A 137 7.50 2.37 8.45
C ILE A 137 6.36 2.97 9.26
N THR A 138 5.14 2.53 8.99
CA THR A 138 3.90 2.95 9.65
C THR A 138 3.30 1.74 10.40
N PRO A 139 3.57 1.60 11.70
CA PRO A 139 3.00 0.49 12.48
C PRO A 139 1.55 0.76 12.84
N VAL A 140 0.70 -0.25 12.64
CA VAL A 140 -0.73 -0.23 12.93
C VAL A 140 -1.07 -1.28 13.97
N MET A 141 -1.76 -0.88 15.02
CA MET A 141 -2.42 -1.78 15.97
C MET A 141 -3.86 -1.95 15.51
N ILE A 142 -4.21 -3.13 15.02
CA ILE A 142 -5.58 -3.45 14.63
C ILE A 142 -6.43 -3.57 15.88
N THR A 143 -7.54 -2.82 15.93
CA THR A 143 -8.40 -2.73 17.12
C THR A 143 -9.85 -3.12 16.80
N SER A 144 -10.61 -3.45 17.85
CA SER A 144 -12.06 -3.61 17.82
C SER A 144 -12.83 -2.31 18.07
N GLY A 145 -12.13 -1.20 18.26
CA GLY A 145 -12.71 0.10 18.57
C GLY A 145 -13.56 0.70 17.45
N THR A 146 -14.08 1.92 17.66
CA THR A 146 -14.97 2.61 16.73
C THR A 146 -14.29 3.76 15.96
N GLY A 147 -13.07 4.10 16.28
CA GLY A 147 -12.35 5.20 15.64
C GLY A 147 -10.84 5.02 15.61
N GLU A 148 -10.20 5.71 14.66
CA GLU A 148 -8.75 5.75 14.55
C GLU A 148 -8.13 6.58 15.67
N SER A 149 -6.95 6.18 16.13
CA SER A 149 -6.19 6.88 17.17
C SER A 149 -4.70 6.90 16.84
N ARG A 150 -4.01 7.95 17.32
CA ARG A 150 -2.56 8.00 17.31
C ARG A 150 -2.03 7.54 18.66
N LEU A 151 -1.13 6.58 18.63
CA LEU A 151 -0.51 6.01 19.82
C LEU A 151 0.93 6.51 19.96
N LYS A 152 1.53 6.26 21.14
CA LYS A 152 2.93 6.60 21.36
C LYS A 152 3.86 5.84 20.40
N GLY A 153 5.05 6.42 20.12
CA GLY A 153 6.04 5.77 19.24
C GLY A 153 5.68 5.78 17.75
N GLY A 154 4.69 6.58 17.34
CA GLY A 154 4.26 6.69 15.94
C GLY A 154 3.34 5.56 15.48
N TYR A 155 2.77 4.78 16.42
CA TYR A 155 1.78 3.76 16.14
C TYR A 155 0.41 4.37 15.85
N HIS A 156 -0.39 3.66 15.06
CA HIS A 156 -1.79 4.00 14.78
C HIS A 156 -2.70 2.89 15.28
N GLY A 157 -3.70 3.22 16.09
CA GLY A 157 -4.80 2.31 16.39
C GLY A 157 -5.86 2.45 15.32
N VAL A 158 -6.15 1.38 14.58
CA VAL A 158 -7.12 1.41 13.47
C VAL A 158 -8.12 0.26 13.63
N PRO A 159 -9.42 0.54 13.65
CA PRO A 159 -10.42 -0.50 13.70
C PRO A 159 -10.34 -1.42 12.48
N ARG A 160 -10.38 -2.75 12.71
CA ARG A 160 -10.42 -3.75 11.63
C ARG A 160 -11.52 -3.43 10.59
N ARG A 161 -12.70 -3.06 11.09
CA ARG A 161 -13.83 -2.69 10.23
C ARG A 161 -13.48 -1.55 9.27
N ASP A 162 -12.74 -0.54 9.73
CA ASP A 162 -12.40 0.63 8.92
C ASP A 162 -11.36 0.27 7.85
N LEU A 163 -10.38 -0.61 8.17
CA LEU A 163 -9.44 -1.16 7.20
C LEU A 163 -10.18 -1.91 6.08
N VAL A 164 -11.04 -2.85 6.44
CA VAL A 164 -11.81 -3.66 5.48
C VAL A 164 -12.76 -2.79 4.65
N THR A 165 -13.44 -1.82 5.27
CA THR A 165 -14.36 -0.92 4.57
C THR A 165 -13.61 -0.10 3.51
N ARG A 166 -12.43 0.44 3.82
CA ARG A 166 -11.62 1.19 2.86
C ARG A 166 -11.15 0.32 1.69
N LEU A 167 -10.70 -0.90 1.97
CA LEU A 167 -10.33 -1.85 0.94
C LEU A 167 -11.49 -2.12 -0.02
N ILE A 168 -12.67 -2.46 0.51
CA ILE A 168 -13.87 -2.73 -0.29
C ILE A 168 -14.27 -1.52 -1.13
N GLN A 169 -14.23 -0.31 -0.54
CA GLN A 169 -14.52 0.93 -1.27
C GLN A 169 -13.56 1.14 -2.44
N MET A 170 -12.26 0.93 -2.25
CA MET A 170 -11.27 1.08 -3.31
C MET A 170 -11.44 0.06 -4.43
N ILE A 171 -11.80 -1.18 -4.10
CA ILE A 171 -12.13 -2.21 -5.09
C ILE A 171 -13.40 -1.81 -5.86
N ALA A 172 -14.47 -1.43 -5.16
CA ALA A 172 -15.76 -1.10 -5.77
C ALA A 172 -15.69 0.14 -6.68
N THR A 173 -14.81 1.09 -6.37
CA THR A 173 -14.60 2.30 -7.18
C THR A 173 -13.55 2.12 -8.29
N GLY A 174 -12.91 0.95 -8.41
CA GLY A 174 -11.83 0.71 -9.35
C GLY A 174 -10.50 1.42 -8.99
N CYS A 175 -10.43 2.01 -7.80
CA CYS A 175 -9.21 2.66 -7.30
C CYS A 175 -8.15 1.66 -6.82
N LEU A 176 -8.50 0.39 -6.64
CA LEU A 176 -7.56 -0.70 -6.43
C LEU A 176 -7.71 -1.71 -7.56
N GLN A 177 -6.62 -1.98 -8.26
CA GLN A 177 -6.56 -2.84 -9.43
C GLN A 177 -5.59 -3.98 -9.18
N CYS A 178 -6.04 -5.22 -9.37
CA CYS A 178 -5.21 -6.41 -9.28
C CYS A 178 -5.28 -7.15 -10.62
N PRO A 179 -4.14 -7.41 -11.28
CA PRO A 179 -4.11 -8.21 -12.50
C PRO A 179 -4.63 -9.64 -12.22
N ALA A 180 -5.49 -10.16 -13.09
CA ALA A 180 -6.02 -11.53 -12.93
C ALA A 180 -4.92 -12.61 -12.96
N SER A 181 -3.78 -12.31 -13.60
CA SER A 181 -2.61 -13.19 -13.66
C SER A 181 -1.71 -13.10 -12.43
N MET A 182 -2.05 -12.26 -11.43
CA MET A 182 -1.27 -12.10 -10.20
C MET A 182 -1.22 -13.44 -9.44
N PRO A 183 -0.05 -13.92 -9.03
CA PRO A 183 0.05 -15.01 -8.07
C PRO A 183 -0.77 -14.72 -6.82
N ASN A 184 -1.47 -15.71 -6.30
CA ASN A 184 -2.41 -15.58 -5.17
C ASN A 184 -3.68 -14.74 -5.42
N ALA A 185 -3.96 -14.24 -6.63
CA ALA A 185 -5.19 -13.49 -6.91
C ALA A 185 -6.46 -14.30 -6.60
N LEU A 186 -6.49 -15.58 -6.93
CA LEU A 186 -7.61 -16.47 -6.64
C LEU A 186 -7.77 -16.71 -5.13
N THR A 187 -6.66 -16.90 -4.42
CA THR A 187 -6.67 -17.04 -2.96
C THR A 187 -7.23 -15.76 -2.30
N TRP A 188 -6.75 -14.61 -2.70
CA TRP A 188 -7.26 -13.33 -2.22
C TRP A 188 -8.75 -13.12 -2.55
N HIS A 189 -9.18 -13.49 -3.75
CA HIS A 189 -10.60 -13.43 -4.12
C HIS A 189 -11.46 -14.28 -3.18
N ASN A 190 -11.02 -15.48 -2.84
CA ASN A 190 -11.74 -16.35 -1.91
C ASN A 190 -11.80 -15.77 -0.50
N GLU A 191 -10.70 -15.14 -0.01
CA GLU A 191 -10.69 -14.43 1.25
C GLU A 191 -11.71 -13.27 1.27
N LEU A 192 -11.78 -12.47 0.20
CA LEU A 192 -12.75 -11.37 0.07
C LEU A 192 -14.20 -11.89 0.08
N LEU A 193 -14.45 -13.03 -0.55
CA LEU A 193 -15.79 -13.65 -0.54
C LEU A 193 -16.15 -14.15 0.86
N SER A 194 -15.21 -14.71 1.61
CA SER A 194 -15.46 -15.18 2.98
C SER A 194 -15.77 -14.03 3.93
N LEU A 195 -15.08 -12.90 3.81
CA LEU A 195 -15.41 -11.70 4.59
C LEU A 195 -16.85 -11.21 4.39
N SER A 196 -17.38 -11.37 3.18
CA SER A 196 -18.79 -11.01 2.91
C SER A 196 -19.78 -11.94 3.60
N ARG A 197 -19.40 -13.19 3.83
CA ARG A 197 -20.23 -14.23 4.51
C ARG A 197 -20.19 -14.10 6.03
N THR A 198 -19.02 -13.82 6.61
CA THR A 198 -18.87 -13.67 8.08
C THR A 198 -19.62 -12.45 8.64
N ASN A 199 -19.88 -11.44 7.82
CA ASN A 199 -20.79 -10.34 8.19
C ASN A 199 -22.25 -10.80 8.36
N THR A 200 -22.64 -11.95 7.83
CA THR A 200 -23.98 -12.54 7.99
C THR A 200 -24.06 -13.60 9.09
N HIS A 201 -22.93 -14.16 9.52
CA HIS A 201 -22.86 -15.20 10.54
C HIS A 201 -21.64 -14.97 11.47
N PRO A 202 -21.79 -14.13 12.53
CA PRO A 202 -20.71 -13.93 13.49
C PRO A 202 -20.48 -15.21 14.29
N GLY A 203 -19.36 -15.87 14.07
CA GLY A 203 -18.97 -17.08 14.80
C GLY A 203 -18.22 -18.15 14.01
N GLU A 204 -18.24 -18.10 12.68
CA GLU A 204 -17.45 -18.98 11.83
C GLU A 204 -16.12 -18.28 11.44
N SER A 205 -15.27 -18.02 12.42
CA SER A 205 -13.91 -17.54 12.20
C SER A 205 -12.99 -18.74 11.98
N GLY A 206 -12.70 -19.08 10.75
CA GLY A 206 -11.85 -20.21 10.38
C GLY A 206 -11.11 -20.05 9.07
N GLU A 207 -11.35 -19.00 8.32
CA GLU A 207 -10.65 -18.75 7.06
C GLU A 207 -9.58 -17.68 7.26
N HIS A 208 -8.35 -18.03 6.86
CA HIS A 208 -7.22 -17.13 6.82
C HIS A 208 -7.53 -15.95 5.89
N ASP A 209 -7.38 -14.71 6.36
CA ASP A 209 -7.60 -13.50 5.58
C ASP A 209 -6.35 -12.62 5.48
N ASP A 210 -5.19 -13.25 5.56
CA ASP A 210 -3.86 -12.62 5.65
C ASP A 210 -3.60 -11.66 4.47
N LEU A 211 -3.90 -12.10 3.23
CA LEU A 211 -3.73 -11.27 2.03
C LEU A 211 -4.69 -10.08 2.04
N THR A 212 -5.90 -10.32 2.52
CA THR A 212 -6.91 -9.26 2.62
C THR A 212 -6.54 -8.23 3.66
N MET A 213 -6.00 -8.64 4.81
CA MET A 213 -5.54 -7.70 5.83
C MET A 213 -4.30 -6.93 5.38
N ALA A 214 -3.33 -7.59 4.73
CA ALA A 214 -2.20 -6.91 4.12
C ALA A 214 -2.65 -5.87 3.07
N ALA A 215 -3.59 -6.22 2.19
CA ALA A 215 -4.16 -5.27 1.22
C ALA A 215 -4.94 -4.13 1.89
N ALA A 216 -5.66 -4.41 2.99
CA ALA A 216 -6.44 -3.41 3.73
C ALA A 216 -5.54 -2.39 4.45
N LEU A 217 -4.42 -2.84 5.03
CA LEU A 217 -3.40 -1.96 5.61
C LEU A 217 -2.83 -1.00 4.55
N ALA A 218 -2.49 -1.52 3.38
CA ALA A 218 -2.01 -0.73 2.26
C ALA A 218 -3.06 0.27 1.77
N ALA A 219 -4.31 -0.15 1.58
CA ALA A 219 -5.42 0.70 1.16
C ALA A 219 -5.69 1.84 2.16
N TRP A 220 -5.63 1.54 3.46
CA TRP A 220 -5.79 2.54 4.52
C TRP A 220 -4.72 3.63 4.44
N ALA A 221 -3.45 3.26 4.33
CA ALA A 221 -2.36 4.23 4.26
C ALA A 221 -2.44 5.10 3.00
N ALA A 222 -2.77 4.52 1.85
CA ALA A 222 -2.89 5.25 0.61
C ALA A 222 -4.01 6.32 0.64
N THR A 223 -5.12 6.03 1.32
CA THR A 223 -6.26 6.96 1.43
C THR A 223 -6.09 8.00 2.53
N ARG A 224 -5.29 7.73 3.55
CA ARG A 224 -5.04 8.64 4.67
C ARG A 224 -4.29 9.90 4.26
N GLU A 225 -3.39 9.78 3.31
CA GLU A 225 -2.46 10.84 2.92
C GLU A 225 -2.68 11.31 1.48
N ALA A 226 -3.93 11.37 1.02
CA ALA A 226 -4.19 11.96 -0.29
C ALA A 226 -3.62 13.40 -0.31
N PRO A 227 -2.66 13.71 -1.19
CA PRO A 227 -2.01 15.01 -1.19
C PRO A 227 -2.96 16.10 -1.66
N GLU A 228 -2.89 17.26 -1.00
CA GLU A 228 -3.45 18.50 -1.51
C GLU A 228 -2.32 19.44 -1.94
N LEU A 229 -2.34 19.89 -3.19
CA LEU A 229 -1.34 20.84 -3.70
C LEU A 229 -1.93 22.23 -3.76
N SER A 230 -1.34 23.17 -3.01
CA SER A 230 -1.71 24.58 -3.11
C SER A 230 -1.38 25.15 -4.49
N PRO A 231 -2.10 26.18 -4.97
CA PRO A 231 -1.80 26.84 -6.24
C PRO A 231 -0.33 27.32 -6.33
N ALA A 232 0.24 27.80 -5.22
CA ALA A 232 1.63 28.24 -5.17
C ALA A 232 2.63 27.07 -5.29
N ALA A 233 2.31 25.89 -4.81
CA ALA A 233 3.12 24.70 -4.99
C ALA A 233 3.05 24.18 -6.44
N ALA A 234 1.91 24.38 -7.09
CA ALA A 234 1.67 24.00 -8.47
C ALA A 234 2.51 24.81 -9.48
N THR A 235 2.91 26.05 -9.13
CA THR A 235 3.73 26.92 -9.98
C THR A 235 5.23 26.75 -9.77
N LYS A 236 5.67 26.10 -8.68
CA LYS A 236 7.09 25.77 -8.52
C LYS A 236 7.45 24.66 -9.50
N LYS A 237 8.16 25.01 -10.57
CA LYS A 237 8.86 24.04 -11.43
C LYS A 237 9.66 23.12 -10.49
N THR A 238 9.28 21.86 -10.42
CA THR A 238 10.07 20.87 -9.70
C THR A 238 11.46 20.84 -10.33
N LYS A 239 12.51 20.81 -9.54
CA LYS A 239 13.92 20.77 -9.95
C LYS A 239 14.23 19.60 -10.90
N TYR A 240 13.32 18.67 -11.01
CA TYR A 240 13.26 17.56 -11.94
C TYR A 240 12.27 17.95 -13.03
N GLY A 241 12.80 18.58 -14.10
CA GLY A 241 12.00 18.98 -15.25
C GLY A 241 11.19 17.79 -15.77
N PHE A 242 9.92 17.76 -15.45
CA PHE A 242 8.98 16.95 -16.20
C PHE A 242 8.98 17.49 -17.60
N ILE A 243 9.49 16.70 -18.52
CA ILE A 243 9.60 17.03 -19.92
C ILE A 243 8.17 17.19 -20.45
N ASP A 244 7.78 18.43 -20.70
CA ASP A 244 6.65 18.77 -21.55
C ASP A 244 6.96 18.30 -22.99
N LYS A 245 6.87 17.00 -23.21
CA LYS A 245 6.79 16.45 -24.57
C LYS A 245 5.63 15.47 -24.60
N PRO A 246 4.62 15.73 -25.44
CA PRO A 246 3.64 14.72 -25.77
C PRO A 246 4.39 13.55 -26.40
N ILE A 247 4.29 12.38 -25.82
CA ILE A 247 4.64 11.15 -26.51
C ILE A 247 3.39 10.78 -27.30
N PHE A 248 3.46 11.02 -28.62
CA PHE A 248 2.50 10.52 -29.57
C PHE A 248 2.53 8.99 -29.64
#